data_7b43bb5867dd54b259592050b50306bf
#
_entry.id   7b43bb5867dd54b259592050b50306bf
#
_cell.length_a   1.000
_cell.length_b   1.000
_cell.length_c   1.000
_cell.angle_alpha   90.00
_cell.angle_beta   90.00
_cell.angle_gamma   90.00
#
_symmetry.space_group_name_H-M   'P 1'
#
loop_
_entity.id
_entity.type
_entity.pdbx_description
1 polymer ?
#
loop_
_entity_poly.entity_id
_entity_poly.type
_entity_poly.pdbx_seq_one_letter_code
_entity_poly.pdbx_strand_id
1 'polypeptide(L)'
;MNRYSFGRFVKHLLHLHYDVQVAGEELLRDGSIHLVMPNHTAYIDPLILFAEVWWLPIRPMGDELFMRHWLYGRVLRMADAIEVPDLYKSAMTREEGARVAASLSRIAIDSLAQGKEICFYPSGHVKTIDKEVIGNRRMAYEVCSELPEGVHVILCRMRGLETSHWSKLRPKQWKWRRTVTITFEDHTDDVRRWVQTLDKRGFNEQLEEWYNKSER
;
A
#
# COMPACT_ATOMS: atom_id res chain seq x y z
N MET A 1 -23.76 -8.82 2.91
CA MET A 1 -22.71 -8.70 3.95
C MET A 1 -22.06 -7.34 3.75
N ASN A 2 -22.06 -6.51 4.78
CA ASN A 2 -21.43 -5.19 4.70
C ASN A 2 -19.88 -5.30 4.84
N ARG A 3 -19.16 -4.20 4.54
CA ARG A 3 -17.69 -4.14 4.58
C ARG A 3 -17.13 -4.64 5.93
N TYR A 4 -17.73 -4.22 7.02
CA TYR A 4 -17.25 -4.53 8.38
C TYR A 4 -17.37 -6.02 8.70
N SER A 5 -18.51 -6.63 8.44
CA SER A 5 -18.74 -8.07 8.67
C SER A 5 -17.83 -8.90 7.76
N PHE A 6 -17.61 -8.46 6.52
CA PHE A 6 -16.73 -9.13 5.58
C PHE A 6 -15.26 -9.04 6.01
N GLY A 7 -14.78 -7.85 6.38
CA GLY A 7 -13.41 -7.67 6.84
C GLY A 7 -13.08 -8.51 8.08
N ARG A 8 -13.99 -8.54 9.07
CA ARG A 8 -13.84 -9.41 10.25
C ARG A 8 -13.79 -10.89 9.88
N PHE A 9 -14.64 -11.33 8.96
CA PHE A 9 -14.63 -12.71 8.48
C PHE A 9 -13.30 -13.05 7.80
N VAL A 10 -12.82 -12.19 6.89
CA VAL A 10 -11.53 -12.38 6.20
C VAL A 10 -10.39 -12.40 7.22
N LYS A 11 -10.38 -11.49 8.20
CA LYS A 11 -9.39 -11.49 9.29
C LYS A 11 -9.36 -12.83 10.02
N HIS A 12 -10.52 -13.32 10.45
CA HIS A 12 -10.61 -14.61 11.15
C HIS A 12 -10.06 -15.76 10.30
N LEU A 13 -10.42 -15.79 9.01
CA LEU A 13 -9.94 -16.82 8.09
C LEU A 13 -8.42 -16.77 7.88
N LEU A 14 -7.86 -15.57 7.71
CA LEU A 14 -6.43 -15.39 7.53
C LEU A 14 -5.64 -15.77 8.78
N HIS A 15 -6.15 -15.47 9.97
CA HIS A 15 -5.51 -15.82 11.25
C HIS A 15 -5.42 -17.35 11.52
N LEU A 16 -6.11 -18.18 10.72
CA LEU A 16 -5.89 -19.63 10.74
C LEU A 16 -4.53 -20.04 10.15
N HIS A 17 -4.02 -19.25 9.18
CA HIS A 17 -2.76 -19.54 8.47
C HIS A 17 -1.63 -18.53 8.77
N TYR A 18 -2.00 -17.36 9.27
CA TYR A 18 -1.06 -16.27 9.58
C TYR A 18 -1.17 -15.88 11.05
N ASP A 19 -0.02 -15.73 11.68
CA ASP A 19 0.13 -15.11 13.00
C ASP A 19 0.47 -13.63 12.77
N VAL A 20 -0.56 -12.80 12.67
CA VAL A 20 -0.38 -11.38 12.31
C VAL A 20 -0.19 -10.57 13.58
N GLN A 21 0.94 -9.89 13.64
CA GLN A 21 1.32 -8.98 14.73
C GLN A 21 1.29 -7.55 14.17
N VAL A 22 0.49 -6.69 14.79
CA VAL A 22 0.30 -5.30 14.35
C VAL A 22 0.81 -4.36 15.42
N ALA A 23 1.59 -3.37 15.02
CA ALA A 23 2.07 -2.29 15.87
C ALA A 23 1.75 -0.94 15.24
N GLY A 24 1.44 0.06 16.06
CA GLY A 24 1.13 1.43 15.62
C GLY A 24 -0.28 1.61 15.03
N GLU A 25 -1.19 0.63 15.16
CA GLU A 25 -2.55 0.76 14.60
C GLU A 25 -3.37 1.90 15.25
N GLU A 26 -2.99 2.32 16.44
CA GLU A 26 -3.59 3.46 17.15
C GLU A 26 -3.43 4.77 16.37
N LEU A 27 -2.37 4.92 15.56
CA LEU A 27 -2.15 6.08 14.69
C LEU A 27 -3.26 6.26 13.65
N LEU A 28 -3.92 5.17 13.27
CA LEU A 28 -5.03 5.18 12.31
C LEU A 28 -6.40 5.44 12.98
N ARG A 29 -6.43 5.68 14.31
CA ARG A 29 -7.65 5.87 15.09
C ARG A 29 -7.78 7.27 15.70
N ASP A 30 -6.90 8.18 15.35
CA ASP A 30 -6.85 9.55 15.90
C ASP A 30 -7.93 10.48 15.33
N GLY A 31 -8.67 10.03 14.31
CA GLY A 31 -9.71 10.80 13.63
C GLY A 31 -9.21 11.69 12.49
N SER A 32 -7.92 11.65 12.21
CA SER A 32 -7.32 12.33 11.06
C SER A 32 -7.58 11.56 9.75
N ILE A 33 -7.25 12.17 8.62
CA ILE A 33 -7.26 11.51 7.31
C ILE A 33 -5.87 11.00 7.00
N HIS A 34 -5.76 9.76 6.55
CA HIS A 34 -4.48 9.10 6.36
C HIS A 34 -4.21 8.76 4.89
N LEU A 35 -2.97 9.01 4.49
CA LEU A 35 -2.33 8.40 3.34
C LEU A 35 -1.46 7.24 3.85
N VAL A 36 -1.89 6.00 3.61
CA VAL A 36 -1.15 4.81 4.03
C VAL A 36 -0.31 4.29 2.88
N MET A 37 0.99 4.18 3.08
CA MET A 37 1.95 3.71 2.07
C MET A 37 2.68 2.45 2.56
N PRO A 38 2.21 1.23 2.22
CA PRO A 38 2.89 -0.01 2.55
C PRO A 38 3.97 -0.38 1.54
N ASN A 39 4.99 -1.15 1.98
CA ASN A 39 5.86 -1.91 1.08
C ASN A 39 5.13 -3.14 0.52
N HIS A 40 5.64 -3.72 -0.60
CA HIS A 40 4.93 -4.79 -1.30
C HIS A 40 5.76 -6.09 -1.37
N THR A 41 5.55 -6.99 -0.40
CA THR A 41 6.33 -8.23 -0.25
C THR A 41 5.72 -9.43 -0.97
N ALA A 42 4.39 -9.49 -1.06
CA ALA A 42 3.66 -10.61 -1.63
C ALA A 42 2.28 -10.19 -2.18
N TYR A 43 1.73 -10.95 -3.11
CA TYR A 43 0.39 -10.69 -3.67
C TYR A 43 -0.76 -10.74 -2.65
N ILE A 44 -0.53 -11.35 -1.47
CA ILE A 44 -1.52 -11.44 -0.39
C ILE A 44 -1.50 -10.22 0.55
N ASP A 45 -0.47 -9.35 0.47
CA ASP A 45 -0.33 -8.18 1.36
C ASP A 45 -1.59 -7.33 1.44
N PRO A 46 -2.23 -6.95 0.31
CA PRO A 46 -3.40 -6.07 0.37
C PRO A 46 -4.57 -6.71 1.11
N LEU A 47 -4.71 -8.04 1.02
CA LEU A 47 -5.79 -8.75 1.69
C LEU A 47 -5.54 -8.84 3.20
N ILE A 48 -4.28 -9.08 3.62
CA ILE A 48 -3.91 -9.11 5.03
C ILE A 48 -4.05 -7.70 5.62
N LEU A 49 -3.50 -6.69 4.97
CA LEU A 49 -3.62 -5.30 5.42
C LEU A 49 -5.09 -4.88 5.56
N PHE A 50 -5.90 -5.11 4.51
CA PHE A 50 -7.35 -4.83 4.57
C PHE A 50 -8.02 -5.55 5.74
N ALA A 51 -7.66 -6.81 6.00
CA ALA A 51 -8.24 -7.59 7.08
C ALA A 51 -7.86 -7.05 8.47
N GLU A 52 -6.67 -6.48 8.63
CA GLU A 52 -6.25 -5.88 9.91
C GLU A 52 -6.89 -4.52 10.15
N VAL A 53 -7.01 -3.69 9.11
CA VAL A 53 -7.60 -2.34 9.21
C VAL A 53 -9.03 -2.30 8.66
N TRP A 54 -9.80 -3.39 8.76
CA TRP A 54 -11.16 -3.53 8.19
C TRP A 54 -12.14 -2.43 8.66
N TRP A 55 -11.90 -1.85 9.81
CA TRP A 55 -12.70 -0.79 10.42
C TRP A 55 -12.40 0.59 9.80
N LEU A 56 -11.24 0.80 9.19
CA LEU A 56 -10.85 2.03 8.51
C LEU A 56 -11.45 2.05 7.09
N PRO A 57 -12.17 3.13 6.68
CA PRO A 57 -12.75 3.23 5.34
C PRO A 57 -11.70 3.56 4.26
N ILE A 58 -10.58 2.85 4.29
CA ILE A 58 -9.45 3.04 3.38
C ILE A 58 -9.81 2.61 1.95
N ARG A 59 -9.43 3.43 0.98
CA ARG A 59 -9.56 3.20 -0.46
C ARG A 59 -8.21 2.76 -1.03
N PRO A 60 -8.02 1.48 -1.34
CA PRO A 60 -6.78 1.04 -1.96
C PRO A 60 -6.75 1.39 -3.45
N MET A 61 -5.54 1.55 -3.98
CA MET A 61 -5.31 1.53 -5.42
C MET A 61 -5.04 0.10 -5.84
N GLY A 62 -5.85 -0.43 -6.74
CA GLY A 62 -5.83 -1.83 -7.17
C GLY A 62 -5.66 -1.99 -8.67
N ASP A 63 -4.79 -2.91 -9.07
CA ASP A 63 -4.57 -3.29 -10.47
C ASP A 63 -5.86 -3.85 -11.09
N GLU A 64 -6.16 -3.45 -12.33
CA GLU A 64 -7.32 -3.86 -13.13
C GLU A 64 -7.51 -5.39 -13.16
N LEU A 65 -6.42 -6.17 -13.21
CA LEU A 65 -6.50 -7.62 -13.21
C LEU A 65 -7.08 -8.18 -11.91
N PHE A 66 -6.67 -7.60 -10.77
CA PHE A 66 -7.23 -7.98 -9.48
C PHE A 66 -8.66 -7.51 -9.31
N MET A 67 -9.04 -6.37 -9.89
CA MET A 67 -10.43 -5.89 -9.93
C MET A 67 -11.36 -6.84 -10.67
N ARG A 68 -10.86 -7.55 -11.70
CA ARG A 68 -11.61 -8.56 -12.47
C ARG A 68 -11.68 -9.93 -11.78
N HIS A 69 -10.81 -10.20 -10.81
CA HIS A 69 -10.81 -11.47 -10.10
C HIS A 69 -12.05 -11.59 -9.20
N TRP A 70 -12.73 -12.76 -9.23
CA TRP A 70 -14.02 -12.94 -8.54
C TRP A 70 -13.99 -12.64 -7.03
N LEU A 71 -12.93 -13.04 -6.32
CA LEU A 71 -12.76 -12.80 -4.89
C LEU A 71 -12.13 -11.45 -4.61
N TYR A 72 -10.93 -11.19 -5.15
CA TYR A 72 -10.21 -9.93 -4.94
C TYR A 72 -10.99 -8.73 -5.43
N GLY A 73 -11.63 -8.83 -6.60
CA GLY A 73 -12.46 -7.75 -7.14
C GLY A 73 -13.67 -7.41 -6.26
N ARG A 74 -14.24 -8.39 -5.53
CA ARG A 74 -15.28 -8.07 -4.54
C ARG A 74 -14.73 -7.29 -3.36
N VAL A 75 -13.57 -7.69 -2.83
CA VAL A 75 -12.89 -6.99 -1.73
C VAL A 75 -12.58 -5.55 -2.15
N LEU A 76 -11.94 -5.38 -3.30
CA LEU A 76 -11.56 -4.08 -3.83
C LEU A 76 -12.77 -3.16 -4.08
N ARG A 77 -13.83 -3.67 -4.68
CA ARG A 77 -15.10 -2.90 -4.85
C ARG A 77 -15.76 -2.53 -3.53
N MET A 78 -15.73 -3.42 -2.53
CA MET A 78 -16.24 -3.11 -1.18
C MET A 78 -15.39 -2.05 -0.46
N ALA A 79 -14.10 -1.97 -0.81
CA ALA A 79 -13.19 -0.95 -0.31
C ALA A 79 -13.23 0.36 -1.11
N ASP A 80 -14.13 0.48 -2.10
CA ASP A 80 -14.19 1.65 -3.02
C ASP A 80 -12.83 1.92 -3.68
N ALA A 81 -12.17 0.83 -4.12
CA ALA A 81 -10.81 0.89 -4.68
C ALA A 81 -10.75 1.75 -5.94
N ILE A 82 -9.66 2.47 -6.07
CA ILE A 82 -9.30 3.21 -7.29
C ILE A 82 -8.64 2.20 -8.24
N GLU A 83 -9.24 2.02 -9.43
CA GLU A 83 -8.71 1.11 -10.44
C GLU A 83 -7.47 1.70 -11.12
N VAL A 84 -6.39 0.93 -11.13
CA VAL A 84 -5.14 1.25 -11.81
C VAL A 84 -5.06 0.40 -13.08
N PRO A 85 -5.05 1.03 -14.28
CA PRO A 85 -4.87 0.31 -15.54
C PRO A 85 -3.55 -0.48 -15.57
N ASP A 86 -3.54 -1.66 -16.20
CA ASP A 86 -2.31 -2.43 -16.40
C ASP A 86 -1.40 -1.73 -17.42
N LEU A 87 -0.52 -0.88 -16.94
CA LEU A 87 0.42 -0.09 -17.76
C LEU A 87 1.46 -0.96 -18.51
N TYR A 88 1.60 -2.23 -18.13
CA TYR A 88 2.57 -3.13 -18.74
C TYR A 88 2.00 -3.98 -19.88
N LYS A 89 0.68 -4.23 -19.87
CA LYS A 89 0.00 -5.04 -20.88
C LYS A 89 -0.60 -4.22 -22.02
N SER A 90 -0.91 -2.97 -21.74
CA SER A 90 -1.37 -2.08 -22.80
C SER A 90 -0.17 -1.66 -23.65
N ALA A 91 -0.32 -1.65 -24.97
CA ALA A 91 0.67 -1.07 -25.91
C ALA A 91 0.76 0.47 -25.72
N MET A 92 0.70 0.95 -24.49
CA MET A 92 0.76 2.36 -24.14
C MET A 92 2.15 2.92 -24.43
N THR A 93 2.17 4.07 -25.03
CA THR A 93 3.39 4.87 -25.15
C THR A 93 3.85 5.35 -23.77
N ARG A 94 5.13 5.73 -23.68
CA ARG A 94 5.67 6.33 -22.42
C ARG A 94 4.89 7.57 -21.99
N GLU A 95 4.40 8.35 -22.96
CA GLU A 95 3.63 9.58 -22.68
C GLU A 95 2.22 9.25 -22.17
N GLU A 96 1.56 8.26 -22.72
CA GLU A 96 0.25 7.79 -22.23
C GLU A 96 0.37 7.23 -20.82
N GLY A 97 1.37 6.41 -20.54
CA GLY A 97 1.63 5.92 -19.19
C GLY A 97 1.91 7.04 -18.19
N ALA A 98 2.63 8.08 -18.59
CA ALA A 98 2.86 9.25 -17.74
C ALA A 98 1.58 10.04 -17.45
N ARG A 99 0.68 10.19 -18.46
CA ARG A 99 -0.63 10.84 -18.28
C ARG A 99 -1.54 10.04 -17.33
N VAL A 100 -1.58 8.73 -17.49
CA VAL A 100 -2.35 7.86 -16.59
C VAL A 100 -1.82 7.96 -15.15
N ALA A 101 -0.51 7.90 -14.95
CA ALA A 101 0.08 8.04 -13.63
C ALA A 101 -0.26 9.40 -12.99
N ALA A 102 -0.16 10.51 -13.73
CA ALA A 102 -0.54 11.84 -13.25
C ALA A 102 -2.05 11.93 -12.90
N SER A 103 -2.92 11.30 -13.70
CA SER A 103 -4.34 11.23 -13.40
C SER A 103 -4.62 10.46 -12.10
N LEU A 104 -3.92 9.36 -11.87
CA LEU A 104 -4.05 8.57 -10.63
C LEU A 104 -3.55 9.35 -9.40
N SER A 105 -2.43 10.07 -9.53
CA SER A 105 -1.94 10.97 -8.47
C SER A 105 -2.99 12.04 -8.14
N ARG A 106 -3.61 12.63 -9.15
CA ARG A 106 -4.69 13.64 -8.95
C ARG A 106 -5.90 13.05 -8.25
N ILE A 107 -6.38 11.87 -8.67
CA ILE A 107 -7.50 11.17 -8.01
C ILE A 107 -7.20 10.91 -6.53
N ALA A 108 -5.96 10.52 -6.20
CA ALA A 108 -5.56 10.32 -4.81
C ALA A 108 -5.58 11.62 -4.01
N ILE A 109 -5.00 12.71 -4.54
CA ILE A 109 -4.98 14.04 -3.90
C ILE A 109 -6.40 14.54 -3.67
N ASP A 110 -7.25 14.50 -4.70
CA ASP A 110 -8.64 14.95 -4.62
C ASP A 110 -9.46 14.11 -3.62
N SER A 111 -9.16 12.81 -3.51
CA SER A 111 -9.80 11.93 -2.53
C SER A 111 -9.39 12.29 -1.10
N LEU A 112 -8.09 12.52 -0.86
CA LEU A 112 -7.58 12.98 0.44
C LEU A 112 -8.18 14.33 0.84
N ALA A 113 -8.26 15.28 -0.10
CA ALA A 113 -8.89 16.59 0.11
C ALA A 113 -10.39 16.48 0.44
N GLN A 114 -11.07 15.42 0.00
CA GLN A 114 -12.47 15.10 0.32
C GLN A 114 -12.60 14.33 1.65
N GLY A 115 -11.53 14.15 2.41
CA GLY A 115 -11.56 13.43 3.67
C GLY A 115 -11.63 11.91 3.53
N LYS A 116 -11.13 11.35 2.41
CA LYS A 116 -11.11 9.90 2.18
C LYS A 116 -9.71 9.33 2.42
N GLU A 117 -9.67 8.25 3.16
CA GLU A 117 -8.45 7.48 3.42
C GLU A 117 -7.93 6.83 2.12
N ILE A 118 -6.65 6.97 1.84
CA ILE A 118 -6.03 6.39 0.64
C ILE A 118 -4.91 5.42 1.03
N CYS A 119 -4.82 4.30 0.31
CA CYS A 119 -3.71 3.37 0.43
C CYS A 119 -3.17 3.01 -0.96
N PHE A 120 -1.87 3.16 -1.15
CA PHE A 120 -1.18 2.63 -2.32
C PHE A 120 0.25 2.20 -2.00
N TYR A 121 0.75 1.28 -2.81
CA TYR A 121 2.11 0.75 -2.70
C TYR A 121 3.06 1.61 -3.54
N PRO A 122 4.05 2.33 -2.95
CA PRO A 122 4.92 3.26 -3.68
C PRO A 122 5.71 2.61 -4.82
N SER A 123 6.15 1.37 -4.65
CA SER A 123 6.84 0.59 -5.69
C SER A 123 5.93 0.18 -6.85
N GLY A 124 4.60 0.11 -6.63
CA GLY A 124 3.62 -0.30 -7.62
C GLY A 124 3.73 -1.75 -8.08
N HIS A 125 4.53 -2.58 -7.43
CA HIS A 125 4.68 -4.00 -7.76
C HIS A 125 5.24 -4.79 -6.57
N VAL A 126 4.93 -6.09 -6.54
CA VAL A 126 5.55 -7.02 -5.57
C VAL A 126 7.04 -7.09 -5.81
N LYS A 127 7.84 -6.93 -4.75
CA LYS A 127 9.30 -6.95 -4.82
C LYS A 127 9.82 -8.26 -5.43
N THR A 128 10.85 -8.14 -6.26
CA THR A 128 11.51 -9.26 -6.97
C THR A 128 12.91 -9.57 -6.44
N ILE A 129 13.42 -8.70 -5.58
CA ILE A 129 14.69 -8.83 -4.84
C ILE A 129 14.41 -8.61 -3.35
N ASP A 130 15.36 -8.94 -2.49
CA ASP A 130 15.19 -8.84 -1.03
C ASP A 130 15.27 -7.39 -0.49
N LYS A 131 14.90 -6.44 -1.33
CA LYS A 131 14.78 -5.03 -0.98
C LYS A 131 13.55 -4.45 -1.64
N GLU A 132 12.91 -3.50 -0.97
CA GLU A 132 11.90 -2.65 -1.58
C GLU A 132 12.62 -1.64 -2.48
N VAL A 133 12.20 -1.54 -3.73
CA VAL A 133 12.75 -0.61 -4.71
C VAL A 133 11.61 0.15 -5.36
N ILE A 134 11.59 1.45 -5.16
CA ILE A 134 10.63 2.38 -5.76
C ILE A 134 11.20 2.92 -7.07
N GLY A 135 12.49 3.19 -7.07
CA GLY A 135 13.23 3.64 -8.24
C GLY A 135 12.70 4.97 -8.78
N ASN A 136 12.37 5.00 -10.05
CA ASN A 136 11.93 6.25 -10.71
C ASN A 136 10.41 6.43 -10.76
N ARG A 137 9.64 5.79 -9.87
CA ARG A 137 8.18 5.95 -9.76
C ARG A 137 7.84 7.38 -9.34
N ARG A 138 6.69 7.87 -9.79
CA ARG A 138 6.33 9.29 -9.61
C ARG A 138 5.26 9.49 -8.56
N MET A 139 4.36 8.53 -8.42
CA MET A 139 3.11 8.71 -7.70
C MET A 139 3.30 9.12 -6.25
N ALA A 140 4.17 8.45 -5.49
CA ALA A 140 4.39 8.78 -4.09
C ALA A 140 4.88 10.22 -3.92
N TYR A 141 5.87 10.65 -4.73
CA TYR A 141 6.38 12.01 -4.73
C TYR A 141 5.29 13.03 -5.12
N GLU A 142 4.53 12.77 -6.19
CA GLU A 142 3.50 13.68 -6.68
C GLU A 142 2.37 13.87 -5.65
N VAL A 143 1.88 12.78 -5.06
CA VAL A 143 0.82 12.85 -4.04
C VAL A 143 1.32 13.56 -2.78
N CYS A 144 2.53 13.26 -2.33
CA CYS A 144 3.09 13.90 -1.13
C CYS A 144 3.46 15.37 -1.35
N SER A 145 3.81 15.76 -2.58
CA SER A 145 4.11 17.17 -2.92
C SER A 145 2.87 18.08 -2.87
N GLU A 146 1.70 17.53 -3.11
CA GLU A 146 0.41 18.23 -3.07
C GLU A 146 -0.48 17.73 -1.92
N LEU A 147 0.13 17.21 -0.84
CA LEU A 147 -0.58 16.65 0.29
C LEU A 147 -1.47 17.70 0.97
N PRO A 148 -2.79 17.49 1.09
CA PRO A 148 -3.67 18.44 1.76
C PRO A 148 -3.28 18.66 3.22
N GLU A 149 -3.59 19.84 3.75
CA GLU A 149 -3.38 20.15 5.16
C GLU A 149 -4.23 19.22 6.04
N GLY A 150 -3.67 18.78 7.18
CA GLY A 150 -4.34 17.85 8.10
C GLY A 150 -4.34 16.38 7.67
N VAL A 151 -3.78 16.04 6.51
CA VAL A 151 -3.57 14.63 6.12
C VAL A 151 -2.28 14.12 6.73
N HIS A 152 -2.35 12.96 7.40
CA HIS A 152 -1.21 12.26 7.96
C HIS A 152 -0.68 11.20 6.98
N VAL A 153 0.65 11.09 6.89
CA VAL A 153 1.33 10.09 6.08
C VAL A 153 1.81 8.97 6.97
N ILE A 154 1.16 7.82 6.84
CA ILE A 154 1.50 6.63 7.60
C ILE A 154 2.28 5.66 6.71
N LEU A 155 3.56 5.50 6.99
CA LEU A 155 4.34 4.45 6.36
C LEU A 155 4.02 3.12 7.03
N CYS A 156 3.80 2.10 6.20
CA CYS A 156 3.44 0.77 6.68
C CYS A 156 4.48 -0.26 6.24
N ARG A 157 5.12 -0.94 7.18
CA ARG A 157 6.09 -1.98 6.89
C ARG A 157 5.49 -3.35 7.14
N MET A 158 5.43 -4.16 6.08
CA MET A 158 4.98 -5.54 6.14
C MET A 158 6.16 -6.49 5.95
N ARG A 159 6.29 -7.51 6.81
CA ARG A 159 7.36 -8.52 6.78
C ARG A 159 6.82 -9.91 7.06
N GLY A 160 7.63 -10.93 6.74
CA GLY A 160 7.31 -12.33 7.00
C GLY A 160 6.68 -13.05 5.81
N LEU A 161 6.35 -12.34 4.73
CA LEU A 161 5.75 -12.91 3.52
C LEU A 161 6.75 -13.15 2.37
N GLU A 162 8.02 -12.76 2.55
CA GLU A 162 9.07 -12.78 1.54
C GLU A 162 9.31 -14.18 0.95
N THR A 163 9.22 -15.20 1.76
CA THR A 163 9.38 -16.60 1.34
C THR A 163 8.07 -17.35 1.19
N SER A 164 6.92 -16.66 1.22
CA SER A 164 5.60 -17.27 1.03
C SER A 164 5.37 -17.69 -0.42
N HIS A 165 4.38 -18.54 -0.67
CA HIS A 165 3.97 -18.89 -2.03
C HIS A 165 3.49 -17.67 -2.84
N TRP A 166 2.98 -16.64 -2.17
CA TRP A 166 2.47 -15.41 -2.75
C TRP A 166 3.56 -14.40 -3.12
N SER A 167 4.79 -14.57 -2.63
CA SER A 167 5.93 -13.72 -2.98
C SER A 167 6.50 -14.09 -4.35
N LYS A 168 7.21 -13.15 -4.99
CA LYS A 168 8.03 -13.41 -6.18
C LYS A 168 9.44 -13.93 -5.82
N LEU A 169 9.87 -13.74 -4.58
CA LEU A 169 11.21 -14.15 -4.14
C LEU A 169 11.38 -15.67 -4.06
N ARG A 170 12.62 -16.11 -4.15
CA ARG A 170 13.03 -17.51 -4.03
C ARG A 170 14.15 -17.62 -2.96
N PRO A 171 14.27 -18.75 -2.23
CA PRO A 171 13.42 -19.93 -2.28
C PRO A 171 12.08 -19.72 -1.57
N LYS A 172 11.07 -20.51 -1.97
CA LYS A 172 9.78 -20.58 -1.25
C LYS A 172 9.94 -21.49 -0.03
N GLN A 173 9.28 -21.10 1.06
CA GLN A 173 9.19 -21.92 2.25
C GLN A 173 7.74 -22.19 2.59
N TRP A 174 7.38 -23.46 2.66
CA TRP A 174 6.07 -23.83 3.18
C TRP A 174 6.10 -23.77 4.71
N LYS A 175 5.15 -23.01 5.29
CA LYS A 175 4.93 -22.95 6.75
C LYS A 175 3.44 -23.03 6.99
N TRP A 176 3.03 -23.94 7.87
CA TRP A 176 1.62 -24.08 8.25
C TRP A 176 1.06 -22.79 8.82
N ARG A 177 1.78 -22.15 9.72
CA ARG A 177 1.46 -20.86 10.30
C ARG A 177 2.66 -19.94 10.16
N ARG A 178 2.44 -18.82 9.49
CA ARG A 178 3.48 -17.85 9.17
C ARG A 178 3.27 -16.59 9.99
N THR A 179 4.29 -16.15 10.72
CA THR A 179 4.26 -14.85 11.39
C THR A 179 4.40 -13.75 10.33
N VAL A 180 3.52 -12.77 10.41
CA VAL A 180 3.52 -11.56 9.59
C VAL A 180 3.52 -10.38 10.53
N THR A 181 4.48 -9.47 10.39
CA THR A 181 4.49 -8.21 11.13
C THR A 181 4.02 -7.07 10.26
N ILE A 182 3.18 -6.21 10.81
CA ILE A 182 2.70 -4.97 10.20
C ILE A 182 3.02 -3.85 11.20
N THR A 183 3.85 -2.91 10.79
CA THR A 183 4.21 -1.75 11.61
C THR A 183 3.77 -0.48 10.92
N PHE A 184 2.99 0.34 11.60
CA PHE A 184 2.58 1.67 11.16
C PHE A 184 3.41 2.72 11.89
N GLU A 185 3.94 3.69 11.15
CA GLU A 185 4.69 4.82 11.72
C GLU A 185 4.23 6.11 11.03
N ASP A 186 4.00 7.17 11.81
CA ASP A 186 3.68 8.50 11.28
C ASP A 186 4.98 9.18 10.81
N HIS A 187 5.03 9.50 9.54
CA HIS A 187 6.13 10.20 8.88
C HIS A 187 5.68 11.50 8.21
N THR A 188 4.58 12.07 8.67
CA THR A 188 3.99 13.29 8.08
C THR A 188 5.00 14.42 7.98
N ASP A 189 5.70 14.74 9.06
CA ASP A 189 6.67 15.84 9.09
C ASP A 189 7.92 15.53 8.24
N ASP A 190 8.39 14.29 8.29
CA ASP A 190 9.50 13.84 7.45
C ASP A 190 9.17 13.95 5.97
N VAL A 191 8.03 13.43 5.56
CA VAL A 191 7.55 13.46 4.16
C VAL A 191 7.37 14.90 3.68
N ARG A 192 6.76 15.77 4.49
CA ARG A 192 6.62 17.20 4.17
C ARG A 192 7.99 17.88 3.98
N ARG A 193 8.97 17.56 4.82
CA ARG A 193 10.35 18.02 4.69
C ARG A 193 11.02 17.47 3.44
N TRP A 194 10.90 16.17 3.16
CA TRP A 194 11.53 15.53 2.02
C TRP A 194 11.06 16.09 0.68
N VAL A 195 9.76 16.33 0.51
CA VAL A 195 9.24 16.92 -0.75
C VAL A 195 9.65 18.37 -0.96
N GLN A 196 10.02 19.10 0.11
CA GLN A 196 10.52 20.47 0.04
C GLN A 196 12.02 20.55 -0.24
N THR A 197 12.79 19.54 0.17
CA THR A 197 14.25 19.59 0.17
C THR A 197 14.90 18.65 -0.84
N LEU A 198 14.18 17.65 -1.31
CA LEU A 198 14.68 16.61 -2.21
C LEU A 198 13.93 16.62 -3.55
N ASP A 199 14.61 16.21 -4.59
CA ASP A 199 13.93 15.85 -5.82
C ASP A 199 13.22 14.49 -5.70
N LYS A 200 12.45 14.11 -6.71
CA LYS A 200 11.73 12.83 -6.74
C LYS A 200 12.62 11.62 -6.45
N ARG A 201 13.84 11.61 -6.94
CA ARG A 201 14.78 10.51 -6.74
C ARG A 201 15.20 10.42 -5.28
N GLY A 202 15.64 11.53 -4.72
CA GLY A 202 16.03 11.59 -3.31
C GLY A 202 14.87 11.23 -2.36
N PHE A 203 13.66 11.69 -2.69
CA PHE A 203 12.45 11.30 -1.94
C PHE A 203 12.22 9.78 -1.94
N ASN A 204 12.30 9.15 -3.11
CA ASN A 204 12.11 7.70 -3.24
C ASN A 204 13.22 6.92 -2.50
N GLU A 205 14.47 7.41 -2.54
CA GLU A 205 15.61 6.83 -1.81
C GLU A 205 15.36 6.87 -0.28
N GLN A 206 14.76 7.95 0.27
CA GLN A 206 14.39 8.01 1.69
C GLN A 206 13.31 6.98 2.05
N LEU A 207 12.28 6.83 1.22
CA LEU A 207 11.26 5.79 1.41
C LEU A 207 11.87 4.38 1.35
N GLU A 208 12.74 4.11 0.36
CA GLU A 208 13.43 2.83 0.23
C GLU A 208 14.31 2.53 1.45
N GLU A 209 15.04 3.52 1.96
CA GLU A 209 15.86 3.39 3.16
C GLU A 209 15.00 3.00 4.35
N TRP A 210 13.87 3.67 4.56
CA TRP A 210 12.96 3.36 5.65
C TRP A 210 12.39 1.94 5.55
N TYR A 211 11.89 1.51 4.36
CA TYR A 211 11.34 0.16 4.18
C TYR A 211 12.39 -0.93 4.36
N ASN A 212 13.62 -0.68 3.97
CA ASN A 212 14.71 -1.66 4.00
C ASN A 212 15.49 -1.68 5.32
N LYS A 213 15.23 -0.73 6.22
CA LYS A 213 15.89 -0.68 7.53
C LYS A 213 15.57 -1.94 8.34
N SER A 214 16.62 -2.64 8.78
CA SER A 214 16.47 -3.77 9.72
C SER A 214 16.01 -3.23 11.07
N GLU A 215 14.97 -3.82 11.63
CA GLU A 215 14.70 -3.66 13.06
C GLU A 215 15.83 -4.37 13.81
N ARG A 216 16.56 -3.63 14.65
CA ARG A 216 17.57 -4.17 15.54
C ARG A 216 16.93 -4.74 16.79
#